data_9b3c773a924e8b4b1793a58bd6d0d63d
#
_entry.id   9b3c773a924e8b4b1793a58bd6d0d63d
#
_cell.length_a   1.000
_cell.length_b   1.000
_cell.length_c   1.000
_cell.angle_alpha   90.00
_cell.angle_beta   90.00
_cell.angle_gamma   90.00
#
_symmetry.space_group_name_H-M   'P 1'
#
loop_
_entity.id
_entity.type
_entity.pdbx_description
1 polymer ?
#
loop_
_entity_poly.entity_id
_entity_poly.type
_entity_poly.pdbx_seq_one_letter_code
_entity_poly.pdbx_strand_id
1 'polypeptide(L)'
;MSSDETTSKDEIPVIDLSNSNKEELLQQILKACTTWGFFQLINHDIPLSLIQSYRESKARFFSMPYETKLKLKRNAQNARGYFDDELTKRRRDWKEALDVGVPGSRKWEAADFDESNACLDGFNQFPTQEECPDFRGITVQYFEECSKLSNRLARLMASALGITEGCDNAQILDRMALDHTSYLRLNYYPPCDTNDTTTVNPNEPPPLGISPHRDAGFLTILLQDDDCHSLQVARFEDSDLGHDDSWVTVNPIPGAVTINTGDMAMIWSNGIFRAPLHRVLTDPTKKRYSSPFFYNPGYNELIRPLDCCSLEKDLEVKYRPCLWGYFRALRFAGDLTDLGVEIQTSHFKMETKSDHIEKQDEFQKVVNFEENFNVEKYRAILESKA
;
A
#
# COMPACT_ATOMS: atom_id res chain seq x y z
N MET A 1 -10.95 26.36 32.37
CA MET A 1 -10.79 26.92 31.01
C MET A 1 -10.25 25.79 30.19
N SER A 2 -11.14 25.07 29.52
CA SER A 2 -10.79 23.98 28.61
C SER A 2 -10.38 24.60 27.29
N SER A 3 -9.13 24.43 26.92
CA SER A 3 -8.66 24.71 25.57
C SER A 3 -9.23 23.62 24.65
N ASP A 4 -10.36 23.90 24.03
CA ASP A 4 -10.79 23.19 22.83
C ASP A 4 -9.69 23.40 21.76
N GLU A 5 -8.80 22.42 21.62
CA GLU A 5 -7.97 22.29 20.44
C GLU A 5 -8.90 21.90 19.27
N THR A 6 -9.40 22.91 18.60
CA THR A 6 -9.98 22.79 17.25
C THR A 6 -8.87 22.40 16.29
N THR A 7 -8.53 21.11 16.23
CA THR A 7 -7.83 20.58 15.06
C THR A 7 -8.66 20.96 13.84
N SER A 8 -8.08 21.76 12.95
CA SER A 8 -8.77 22.17 11.74
C SER A 8 -9.22 20.92 11.00
N LYS A 9 -10.44 20.88 10.50
CA LYS A 9 -11.02 19.73 9.76
C LYS A 9 -10.21 19.33 8.50
N ASP A 10 -9.13 20.05 8.24
CA ASP A 10 -8.35 20.01 7.01
C ASP A 10 -6.91 19.52 7.20
N GLU A 11 -6.53 19.06 8.39
CA GLU A 11 -5.16 18.58 8.65
C GLU A 11 -5.12 17.07 8.85
N ILE A 12 -4.10 16.45 8.26
CA ILE A 12 -3.81 15.03 8.47
C ILE A 12 -3.36 14.83 9.92
N PRO A 13 -4.00 13.92 10.69
CA PRO A 13 -3.66 13.72 12.09
C PRO A 13 -2.19 13.33 12.30
N VAL A 14 -1.60 13.81 13.40
CA VAL A 14 -0.29 13.38 13.89
C VAL A 14 -0.48 12.62 15.19
N ILE A 15 0.04 11.40 15.25
CA ILE A 15 -0.07 10.51 16.40
C ILE A 15 1.32 10.22 16.96
N ASP A 16 1.48 10.39 18.28
CA ASP A 16 2.70 10.04 19.00
C ASP A 16 2.58 8.61 19.54
N LEU A 17 3.39 7.68 18.98
CA LEU A 17 3.35 6.27 19.39
C LEU A 17 3.97 6.02 20.77
N SER A 18 4.68 6.99 21.33
CA SER A 18 5.22 6.95 22.71
C SER A 18 4.22 7.40 23.77
N ASN A 19 3.01 7.82 23.38
CA ASN A 19 1.98 8.24 24.33
C ASN A 19 1.67 7.10 25.32
N SER A 20 1.96 7.36 26.61
CA SER A 20 1.77 6.40 27.70
C SER A 20 0.29 6.18 28.06
N ASN A 21 -0.59 7.10 27.68
CA ASN A 21 -2.03 6.94 27.82
C ASN A 21 -2.58 6.06 26.70
N LYS A 22 -2.64 4.75 26.96
CA LYS A 22 -3.08 3.77 25.96
C LYS A 22 -4.50 4.04 25.45
N GLU A 23 -5.41 4.48 26.29
CA GLU A 23 -6.80 4.75 25.90
C GLU A 23 -6.87 5.92 24.91
N GLU A 24 -6.17 7.00 25.20
CA GLU A 24 -6.06 8.15 24.30
C GLU A 24 -5.41 7.79 22.97
N LEU A 25 -4.32 7.01 23.00
CA LEU A 25 -3.65 6.52 21.79
C LEU A 25 -4.62 5.70 20.90
N LEU A 26 -5.39 4.78 21.51
CA LEU A 26 -6.38 3.99 20.79
C LEU A 26 -7.50 4.85 20.18
N GLN A 27 -7.96 5.87 20.90
CA GLN A 27 -8.96 6.82 20.41
C GLN A 27 -8.42 7.66 19.24
N GLN A 28 -7.17 8.13 19.31
CA GLN A 28 -6.52 8.86 18.23
C GLN A 28 -6.39 7.98 16.98
N ILE A 29 -5.93 6.73 17.11
CA ILE A 29 -5.82 5.76 16.00
C ILE A 29 -7.20 5.49 15.40
N LEU A 30 -8.21 5.20 16.23
CA LEU A 30 -9.58 4.97 15.76
C LEU A 30 -10.08 6.15 14.95
N LYS A 31 -9.99 7.36 15.51
CA LYS A 31 -10.42 8.60 14.85
C LYS A 31 -9.71 8.80 13.52
N ALA A 32 -8.38 8.62 13.47
CA ALA A 32 -7.61 8.78 12.25
C ALA A 32 -8.02 7.77 11.17
N CYS A 33 -8.17 6.48 11.53
CA CYS A 33 -8.55 5.43 10.59
C CYS A 33 -10.01 5.56 10.09
N THR A 34 -10.92 6.10 10.91
CA THR A 34 -12.34 6.26 10.55
C THR A 34 -12.63 7.55 9.79
N THR A 35 -11.83 8.61 9.98
CA THR A 35 -12.07 9.91 9.32
C THR A 35 -11.23 10.07 8.06
N TRP A 36 -9.93 9.87 8.14
CA TRP A 36 -9.00 10.05 7.04
C TRP A 36 -8.54 8.74 6.41
N GLY A 37 -8.42 7.67 7.21
CA GLY A 37 -7.63 6.48 6.83
C GLY A 37 -6.14 6.80 6.63
N PHE A 38 -5.71 8.00 7.08
CA PHE A 38 -4.37 8.57 6.89
C PHE A 38 -3.94 9.31 8.15
N PHE A 39 -2.69 9.13 8.58
CA PHE A 39 -2.09 9.89 9.68
C PHE A 39 -0.56 9.86 9.59
N GLN A 40 0.11 10.80 10.24
CA GLN A 40 1.55 10.77 10.43
C GLN A 40 1.87 10.24 11.82
N LEU A 41 2.92 9.44 11.92
CA LEU A 41 3.33 8.77 13.15
C LEU A 41 4.71 9.25 13.55
N ILE A 42 4.83 9.80 14.76
CA ILE A 42 6.09 10.19 15.38
C ILE A 42 6.43 9.20 16.51
N ASN A 43 7.70 9.16 16.92
CA ASN A 43 8.20 8.26 17.97
C ASN A 43 7.85 6.78 17.69
N HIS A 44 8.02 6.36 16.45
CA HIS A 44 7.60 5.06 15.91
C HIS A 44 8.60 3.93 16.10
N ASP A 45 9.65 4.13 16.89
CA ASP A 45 10.71 3.17 17.26
C ASP A 45 11.65 2.73 16.12
N ILE A 46 11.41 3.05 14.84
CA ILE A 46 12.42 2.82 13.80
C ILE A 46 13.59 3.76 14.06
N PRO A 47 14.83 3.24 14.24
CA PRO A 47 15.97 4.10 14.57
C PRO A 47 16.21 5.19 13.49
N LEU A 48 16.30 6.45 13.91
CA LEU A 48 16.56 7.57 12.99
C LEU A 48 17.87 7.41 12.22
N SER A 49 18.90 6.80 12.83
CA SER A 49 20.16 6.46 12.17
C SER A 49 19.95 5.46 11.02
N LEU A 50 19.08 4.48 11.20
CA LEU A 50 18.72 3.54 10.14
C LEU A 50 17.95 4.24 9.01
N ILE A 51 16.99 5.12 9.35
CA ILE A 51 16.25 5.92 8.36
C ILE A 51 17.23 6.75 7.51
N GLN A 52 18.20 7.41 8.15
CA GLN A 52 19.21 8.20 7.45
C GLN A 52 20.06 7.32 6.52
N SER A 53 20.62 6.23 7.02
CA SER A 53 21.42 5.29 6.21
C SER A 53 20.60 4.72 5.06
N TYR A 54 19.32 4.43 5.27
CA TYR A 54 18.43 3.91 4.25
C TYR A 54 18.13 4.97 3.17
N ARG A 55 17.88 6.23 3.54
CA ARG A 55 17.69 7.34 2.59
C ARG A 55 18.91 7.52 1.70
N GLU A 56 20.11 7.53 2.29
CA GLU A 56 21.38 7.66 1.55
C GLU A 56 21.62 6.47 0.60
N SER A 57 21.39 5.26 1.08
CA SER A 57 21.56 4.03 0.31
C SER A 57 20.58 3.98 -0.89
N LYS A 58 19.31 4.34 -0.68
CA LYS A 58 18.30 4.47 -1.73
C LYS A 58 18.71 5.51 -2.79
N ALA A 59 19.19 6.67 -2.35
CA ALA A 59 19.64 7.72 -3.27
C ALA A 59 20.83 7.26 -4.12
N ARG A 60 21.80 6.51 -3.53
CA ARG A 60 22.90 5.90 -4.27
C ARG A 60 22.41 4.90 -5.31
N PHE A 61 21.47 4.03 -4.95
CA PHE A 61 20.88 3.05 -5.87
C PHE A 61 20.28 3.72 -7.12
N PHE A 62 19.41 4.71 -6.94
CA PHE A 62 18.78 5.39 -8.08
C PHE A 62 19.76 6.25 -8.89
N SER A 63 20.89 6.65 -8.31
CA SER A 63 21.96 7.37 -9.01
C SER A 63 22.88 6.45 -9.83
N MET A 64 22.72 5.13 -9.71
CA MET A 64 23.51 4.19 -10.53
C MET A 64 23.17 4.35 -12.03
N PRO A 65 24.11 3.96 -12.92
CA PRO A 65 23.86 3.93 -14.37
C PRO A 65 22.59 3.12 -14.68
N TYR A 66 21.80 3.60 -15.63
CA TYR A 66 20.55 2.97 -16.04
C TYR A 66 20.73 1.49 -16.40
N GLU A 67 21.78 1.17 -17.17
CA GLU A 67 22.13 -0.20 -17.56
C GLU A 67 22.40 -1.12 -16.38
N THR A 68 22.93 -0.59 -15.28
CA THR A 68 23.16 -1.35 -14.05
C THR A 68 21.82 -1.67 -13.35
N LYS A 69 20.92 -0.71 -13.29
CA LYS A 69 19.56 -0.90 -12.74
C LYS A 69 18.75 -1.91 -13.57
N LEU A 70 18.88 -1.88 -14.90
CA LEU A 70 18.20 -2.81 -15.82
C LEU A 70 18.59 -4.27 -15.60
N LYS A 71 19.78 -4.59 -15.09
CA LYS A 71 20.14 -5.97 -14.74
C LYS A 71 19.23 -6.56 -13.65
N LEU A 72 18.60 -5.69 -12.86
CA LEU A 72 17.69 -6.05 -11.77
C LEU A 72 16.22 -5.93 -12.18
N LYS A 73 15.92 -5.78 -13.49
CA LYS A 73 14.54 -5.56 -13.96
C LYS A 73 13.67 -6.78 -13.66
N ARG A 74 12.46 -6.51 -13.12
CA ARG A 74 11.41 -7.53 -12.97
C ARG A 74 10.98 -8.08 -14.32
N ASN A 75 10.46 -9.30 -14.34
CA ASN A 75 10.00 -9.97 -15.53
C ASN A 75 8.84 -10.94 -15.21
N ALA A 76 8.32 -11.67 -16.21
CA ALA A 76 7.21 -12.60 -16.03
C ALA A 76 7.50 -13.77 -15.07
N GLN A 77 8.78 -14.10 -14.85
CA GLN A 77 9.22 -15.17 -13.95
C GLN A 77 9.60 -14.66 -12.56
N ASN A 78 9.71 -13.35 -12.39
CA ASN A 78 10.06 -12.72 -11.11
C ASN A 78 9.44 -11.32 -11.02
N ALA A 79 8.39 -11.18 -10.24
CA ALA A 79 7.69 -9.91 -10.03
C ALA A 79 8.47 -8.91 -9.15
N ARG A 80 9.60 -9.32 -8.53
CA ARG A 80 10.47 -8.46 -7.74
C ARG A 80 11.60 -7.89 -8.58
N GLY A 81 12.02 -6.70 -8.24
CA GLY A 81 13.14 -6.03 -8.90
C GLY A 81 12.83 -4.61 -9.34
N TYR A 82 13.70 -4.07 -10.18
CA TYR A 82 13.60 -2.72 -10.74
C TYR A 82 12.55 -2.63 -11.87
N PHE A 83 11.89 -1.50 -11.98
CA PHE A 83 10.99 -1.15 -13.09
C PHE A 83 10.78 0.37 -13.19
N ASP A 84 10.44 0.81 -14.40
CA ASP A 84 10.20 2.21 -14.77
C ASP A 84 9.00 2.38 -15.73
N ASP A 85 8.20 1.33 -15.86
CA ASP A 85 7.14 1.20 -16.86
C ASP A 85 5.76 0.88 -16.24
N GLU A 86 5.58 1.15 -14.93
CA GLU A 86 4.32 0.83 -14.23
C GLU A 86 3.17 1.70 -14.71
N LEU A 87 2.00 1.08 -14.79
CA LEU A 87 0.73 1.73 -15.10
C LEU A 87 -0.14 1.79 -13.84
N THR A 88 -0.60 2.98 -13.47
CA THR A 88 -1.69 3.15 -12.50
C THR A 88 -2.93 3.61 -13.26
N LYS A 89 -4.02 2.82 -13.23
CA LYS A 89 -5.24 3.08 -14.00
C LYS A 89 -4.97 3.38 -15.48
N ARG A 90 -4.15 2.54 -16.13
CA ARG A 90 -3.77 2.61 -17.55
C ARG A 90 -2.94 3.83 -17.94
N ARG A 91 -2.44 4.60 -16.97
CA ARG A 91 -1.53 5.73 -17.20
C ARG A 91 -0.16 5.39 -16.64
N ARG A 92 0.89 5.67 -17.42
CA ARG A 92 2.26 5.51 -16.96
C ARG A 92 2.56 6.49 -15.84
N ASP A 93 3.08 5.95 -14.73
CA ASP A 93 3.58 6.74 -13.61
C ASP A 93 4.93 7.35 -13.96
N TRP A 94 5.15 8.58 -13.51
CA TRP A 94 6.42 9.29 -13.71
C TRP A 94 7.40 8.94 -12.59
N LYS A 95 7.91 7.70 -12.63
CA LYS A 95 8.81 7.18 -11.60
C LYS A 95 9.66 6.02 -12.07
N GLU A 96 10.74 5.77 -11.33
CA GLU A 96 11.47 4.50 -11.28
C GLU A 96 11.21 3.83 -9.93
N ALA A 97 11.20 2.52 -9.87
CA ALA A 97 10.99 1.79 -8.63
C ALA A 97 11.80 0.50 -8.52
N LEU A 98 11.99 0.05 -7.28
CA LEU A 98 12.53 -1.27 -6.94
C LEU A 98 11.63 -1.90 -5.87
N ASP A 99 11.13 -3.11 -6.13
CA ASP A 99 10.37 -3.89 -5.18
C ASP A 99 11.21 -4.96 -4.49
N VAL A 100 11.12 -4.99 -3.15
CA VAL A 100 11.78 -5.95 -2.27
C VAL A 100 10.70 -6.64 -1.43
N GLY A 101 10.57 -7.96 -1.58
CA GLY A 101 9.57 -8.76 -0.87
C GLY A 101 10.10 -9.36 0.44
N VAL A 102 9.22 -10.06 1.14
CA VAL A 102 9.50 -10.73 2.40
C VAL A 102 10.30 -12.02 2.19
N PRO A 103 11.22 -12.37 3.10
CA PRO A 103 11.86 -13.69 3.11
C PRO A 103 10.88 -14.81 3.52
N GLY A 104 11.32 -16.04 3.51
CA GLY A 104 10.50 -17.18 3.94
C GLY A 104 9.88 -17.91 2.76
N SER A 105 8.54 -17.95 2.65
CA SER A 105 7.84 -18.58 1.53
C SER A 105 8.15 -17.88 0.18
N ARG A 106 8.63 -16.64 0.25
CA ARG A 106 9.18 -15.82 -0.85
C ARG A 106 10.61 -15.50 -0.49
N LYS A 107 11.49 -16.44 -0.72
CA LYS A 107 12.84 -16.37 -0.22
C LYS A 107 13.68 -15.27 -0.85
N TRP A 108 14.69 -14.81 -0.12
CA TRP A 108 15.58 -13.76 -0.58
C TRP A 108 16.53 -14.20 -1.70
N GLU A 109 16.83 -15.50 -1.77
CA GLU A 109 17.80 -16.05 -2.71
C GLU A 109 17.10 -16.80 -3.86
N ALA A 110 17.61 -16.66 -5.08
CA ALA A 110 17.07 -17.30 -6.27
C ALA A 110 17.02 -18.84 -6.18
N ALA A 111 18.01 -19.45 -5.53
CA ALA A 111 18.07 -20.92 -5.35
C ALA A 111 16.94 -21.49 -4.49
N ASP A 112 16.34 -20.65 -3.65
CA ASP A 112 15.28 -21.04 -2.73
C ASP A 112 13.90 -20.58 -3.20
N PHE A 113 13.80 -19.95 -4.36
CA PHE A 113 12.55 -19.37 -4.87
C PHE A 113 11.60 -20.45 -5.39
N ASP A 114 10.35 -20.39 -4.97
CA ASP A 114 9.27 -21.21 -5.49
C ASP A 114 8.58 -20.50 -6.67
N GLU A 115 8.75 -21.03 -7.88
CA GLU A 115 8.22 -20.46 -9.10
C GLU A 115 6.69 -20.47 -9.19
N SER A 116 6.00 -21.20 -8.31
CA SER A 116 4.53 -21.28 -8.32
C SER A 116 3.85 -19.92 -8.17
N ASN A 117 4.50 -18.98 -7.47
CA ASN A 117 4.01 -17.62 -7.24
C ASN A 117 4.71 -16.54 -8.08
N ALA A 118 5.45 -16.91 -9.10
CA ALA A 118 6.31 -15.99 -9.86
C ALA A 118 5.58 -14.75 -10.42
N CYS A 119 4.29 -14.88 -10.77
CA CYS A 119 3.50 -13.77 -11.30
C CYS A 119 3.10 -12.74 -10.23
N LEU A 120 3.17 -13.07 -8.95
CA LEU A 120 2.80 -12.19 -7.83
C LEU A 120 3.98 -11.84 -6.94
N ASP A 121 4.97 -12.70 -6.92
CA ASP A 121 6.10 -12.62 -6.01
C ASP A 121 7.40 -13.00 -6.74
N GLY A 122 8.50 -13.09 -6.03
CA GLY A 122 9.77 -13.46 -6.58
C GLY A 122 10.87 -13.42 -5.54
N PHE A 123 12.05 -13.77 -5.98
CA PHE A 123 13.26 -13.54 -5.19
C PHE A 123 13.73 -12.09 -5.33
N ASN A 124 14.28 -11.55 -4.25
CA ASN A 124 14.77 -10.19 -4.24
C ASN A 124 16.01 -10.04 -5.11
N GLN A 125 16.05 -8.97 -5.90
CA GLN A 125 17.16 -8.61 -6.73
C GLN A 125 17.87 -7.39 -6.15
N PHE A 126 19.14 -7.52 -5.80
CA PHE A 126 19.96 -6.45 -5.25
C PHE A 126 21.18 -6.19 -6.12
N PRO A 127 21.68 -4.94 -6.19
CA PRO A 127 23.00 -4.68 -6.77
C PRO A 127 24.07 -5.41 -5.97
N THR A 128 25.21 -5.66 -6.60
CA THR A 128 26.37 -6.22 -5.92
C THR A 128 26.92 -5.24 -4.88
N GLN A 129 27.73 -5.76 -3.94
CA GLN A 129 28.40 -4.92 -2.94
C GLN A 129 29.34 -3.87 -3.56
N GLU A 130 29.88 -4.15 -4.73
CA GLU A 130 30.73 -3.20 -5.46
C GLU A 130 29.93 -2.11 -6.15
N GLU A 131 28.75 -2.45 -6.71
CA GLU A 131 27.86 -1.51 -7.41
C GLU A 131 27.16 -0.56 -6.43
N CYS A 132 26.70 -1.07 -5.29
CA CYS A 132 26.04 -0.25 -4.24
C CYS A 132 26.33 -0.82 -2.84
N PRO A 133 27.40 -0.35 -2.17
CA PRO A 133 27.82 -0.85 -0.87
C PRO A 133 26.71 -0.79 0.18
N ASP A 134 26.56 -1.86 0.95
CA ASP A 134 25.66 -2.02 2.09
C ASP A 134 24.15 -1.90 1.76
N PHE A 135 23.79 -1.71 0.50
CA PHE A 135 22.40 -1.49 0.08
C PHE A 135 21.46 -2.61 0.54
N ARG A 136 21.87 -3.89 0.29
CA ARG A 136 21.06 -5.05 0.69
C ARG A 136 20.85 -5.07 2.21
N GLY A 137 21.92 -4.97 2.98
CA GLY A 137 21.87 -5.06 4.45
C GLY A 137 20.97 -3.98 5.07
N ILE A 138 21.16 -2.73 4.64
CA ILE A 138 20.39 -1.58 5.12
C ILE A 138 18.91 -1.73 4.72
N THR A 139 18.63 -2.15 3.46
CA THR A 139 17.26 -2.30 2.96
C THR A 139 16.51 -3.40 3.70
N VAL A 140 17.16 -4.54 3.94
CA VAL A 140 16.59 -5.67 4.70
C VAL A 140 16.30 -5.26 6.15
N GLN A 141 17.24 -4.58 6.81
CA GLN A 141 17.04 -4.10 8.18
C GLN A 141 15.87 -3.11 8.27
N TYR A 142 15.75 -2.18 7.32
CA TYR A 142 14.62 -1.24 7.28
C TYR A 142 13.29 -1.98 7.03
N PHE A 143 13.28 -2.98 6.15
CA PHE A 143 12.11 -3.84 5.92
C PHE A 143 11.65 -4.53 7.21
N GLU A 144 12.58 -5.09 7.98
CA GLU A 144 12.27 -5.80 9.23
C GLU A 144 11.68 -4.85 10.28
N GLU A 145 12.22 -3.63 10.41
CA GLU A 145 11.66 -2.64 11.33
C GLU A 145 10.25 -2.18 10.90
N CYS A 146 10.01 -2.00 9.60
CA CYS A 146 8.66 -1.74 9.09
C CYS A 146 7.70 -2.90 9.38
N SER A 147 8.14 -4.15 9.25
CA SER A 147 7.32 -5.33 9.58
C SER A 147 6.92 -5.36 11.05
N LYS A 148 7.85 -5.07 11.97
CA LYS A 148 7.58 -4.98 13.42
C LYS A 148 6.58 -3.88 13.74
N LEU A 149 6.80 -2.68 13.17
CA LEU A 149 5.91 -1.54 13.37
C LEU A 149 4.51 -1.82 12.82
N SER A 150 4.41 -2.43 11.64
CA SER A 150 3.12 -2.80 11.02
C SER A 150 2.32 -3.76 11.89
N ASN A 151 2.97 -4.80 12.44
CA ASN A 151 2.33 -5.74 13.36
C ASN A 151 1.83 -5.04 14.64
N ARG A 152 2.65 -4.15 15.23
CA ARG A 152 2.24 -3.34 16.38
C ARG A 152 1.03 -2.48 16.07
N LEU A 153 1.04 -1.76 14.93
CA LEU A 153 -0.07 -0.90 14.52
C LEU A 153 -1.35 -1.69 14.26
N ALA A 154 -1.28 -2.82 13.56
CA ALA A 154 -2.44 -3.67 13.29
C ALA A 154 -3.12 -4.14 14.59
N ARG A 155 -2.34 -4.48 15.62
CA ARG A 155 -2.86 -4.85 16.94
C ARG A 155 -3.46 -3.66 17.69
N LEU A 156 -2.87 -2.47 17.60
CA LEU A 156 -3.46 -1.25 18.15
C LEU A 156 -4.77 -0.88 17.45
N MET A 157 -4.84 -1.04 16.12
CA MET A 157 -6.06 -0.84 15.35
C MET A 157 -7.17 -1.82 15.77
N ALA A 158 -6.84 -3.10 15.98
CA ALA A 158 -7.78 -4.08 16.52
C ALA A 158 -8.26 -3.71 17.93
N SER A 159 -7.33 -3.33 18.81
CA SER A 159 -7.67 -2.90 20.16
C SER A 159 -8.56 -1.65 20.17
N ALA A 160 -8.34 -0.72 19.23
CA ALA A 160 -9.17 0.48 19.05
C ALA A 160 -10.62 0.16 18.63
N LEU A 161 -10.83 -0.94 17.92
CA LEU A 161 -12.17 -1.49 17.62
C LEU A 161 -12.75 -2.33 18.77
N GLY A 162 -11.99 -2.51 19.87
CA GLY A 162 -12.39 -3.34 21.01
C GLY A 162 -12.30 -4.85 20.74
N ILE A 163 -11.52 -5.23 19.74
CA ILE A 163 -11.22 -6.63 19.47
C ILE A 163 -10.20 -7.10 20.50
N THR A 164 -10.55 -8.14 21.26
CA THR A 164 -9.66 -8.72 22.27
C THR A 164 -8.82 -9.85 21.70
N GLU A 165 -7.63 -10.05 22.27
CA GLU A 165 -6.77 -11.17 21.91
C GLU A 165 -7.54 -12.52 22.08
N GLY A 166 -7.36 -13.43 21.13
CA GLY A 166 -7.97 -14.76 21.12
C GLY A 166 -9.37 -14.85 20.48
N CYS A 167 -10.02 -13.75 20.09
CA CYS A 167 -11.21 -13.83 19.26
C CYS A 167 -10.84 -14.16 17.79
N ASP A 168 -11.76 -14.75 17.05
CA ASP A 168 -11.53 -15.18 15.66
C ASP A 168 -11.05 -14.02 14.77
N ASN A 169 -11.58 -12.82 15.00
CA ASN A 169 -11.20 -11.61 14.26
C ASN A 169 -9.79 -11.10 14.58
N ALA A 170 -9.21 -11.46 15.75
CA ALA A 170 -7.81 -11.16 16.08
C ALA A 170 -6.83 -12.18 15.50
N GLN A 171 -7.27 -13.43 15.29
CA GLN A 171 -6.40 -14.51 14.79
C GLN A 171 -5.83 -14.22 13.41
N ILE A 172 -6.51 -13.45 12.57
CA ILE A 172 -5.96 -13.00 11.28
C ILE A 172 -4.66 -12.22 11.48
N LEU A 173 -4.57 -11.37 12.51
CA LEU A 173 -3.37 -10.58 12.77
C LEU A 173 -2.20 -11.45 13.22
N ASP A 174 -2.48 -12.54 13.94
CA ASP A 174 -1.47 -13.53 14.33
C ASP A 174 -0.94 -14.27 13.11
N ARG A 175 -1.83 -14.70 12.20
CA ARG A 175 -1.43 -15.33 10.95
C ARG A 175 -0.66 -14.38 10.04
N MET A 176 -1.07 -13.10 9.94
CA MET A 176 -0.34 -12.07 9.20
C MET A 176 1.06 -11.81 9.77
N ALA A 177 1.24 -11.93 11.10
CA ALA A 177 2.56 -11.78 11.70
C ALA A 177 3.52 -12.93 11.35
N LEU A 178 2.99 -14.11 11.05
CA LEU A 178 3.76 -15.32 10.75
C LEU A 178 3.95 -15.56 9.24
N ASP A 179 2.90 -15.34 8.46
CA ASP A 179 2.92 -15.49 7.00
C ASP A 179 2.26 -14.27 6.34
N HIS A 180 3.07 -13.42 5.73
CA HIS A 180 2.61 -12.21 5.09
C HIS A 180 3.27 -12.00 3.72
N THR A 181 2.57 -11.34 2.80
CA THR A 181 3.04 -11.05 1.45
C THR A 181 3.48 -9.59 1.29
N SER A 182 3.96 -9.01 2.39
CA SER A 182 4.40 -7.62 2.45
C SER A 182 5.59 -7.38 1.54
N TYR A 183 5.69 -6.16 1.05
CA TYR A 183 6.85 -5.73 0.28
C TYR A 183 7.15 -4.25 0.52
N LEU A 184 8.41 -3.93 0.36
CA LEU A 184 8.95 -2.57 0.40
C LEU A 184 9.20 -2.12 -1.03
N ARG A 185 8.59 -1.00 -1.43
CA ARG A 185 8.85 -0.36 -2.71
C ARG A 185 9.72 0.88 -2.49
N LEU A 186 10.82 0.94 -3.17
CA LEU A 186 11.63 2.15 -3.25
C LEU A 186 11.21 2.90 -4.51
N ASN A 187 10.80 4.16 -4.36
CA ASN A 187 10.43 5.02 -5.49
C ASN A 187 11.41 6.18 -5.64
N TYR A 188 11.71 6.51 -6.89
CA TYR A 188 12.37 7.73 -7.32
C TYR A 188 11.50 8.43 -8.37
N TYR A 189 11.17 9.68 -8.12
CA TYR A 189 10.42 10.54 -9.02
C TYR A 189 11.38 11.60 -9.54
N PRO A 190 11.79 11.56 -10.82
CA PRO A 190 12.61 12.61 -11.42
C PRO A 190 11.82 13.90 -11.55
N PRO A 191 12.48 15.07 -11.60
CA PRO A 191 11.83 16.31 -11.97
C PRO A 191 11.07 16.16 -13.29
N CYS A 192 9.91 16.79 -13.41
CA CYS A 192 9.07 16.76 -14.60
C CYS A 192 8.56 18.17 -14.90
N ASP A 193 9.19 18.85 -15.84
CA ASP A 193 8.65 20.11 -16.35
C ASP A 193 7.50 19.83 -17.32
N THR A 194 6.28 20.03 -16.84
CA THR A 194 5.07 19.81 -17.65
C THR A 194 4.91 20.79 -18.81
N ASN A 195 5.73 21.84 -18.87
CA ASN A 195 5.79 22.79 -20.00
C ASN A 195 6.80 22.35 -21.07
N ASP A 196 7.65 21.38 -20.77
CA ASP A 196 8.61 20.84 -21.73
C ASP A 196 7.91 19.85 -22.70
N THR A 197 7.50 20.36 -23.86
CA THR A 197 6.82 19.58 -24.90
C THR A 197 7.69 18.49 -25.54
N THR A 198 8.98 18.45 -25.23
CA THR A 198 9.88 17.36 -25.69
C THR A 198 9.75 16.11 -24.84
N THR A 199 9.33 16.26 -23.58
CA THR A 199 9.16 15.19 -22.61
C THR A 199 7.70 14.88 -22.28
N VAL A 200 6.79 15.85 -22.46
CA VAL A 200 5.37 15.75 -22.12
C VAL A 200 4.51 16.08 -23.34
N ASN A 201 3.58 15.20 -23.67
CA ASN A 201 2.63 15.43 -24.75
C ASN A 201 1.60 16.52 -24.34
N PRO A 202 1.54 17.69 -25.01
CA PRO A 202 0.65 18.79 -24.62
C PRO A 202 -0.85 18.45 -24.83
N ASN A 203 -1.16 17.38 -25.56
CA ASN A 203 -2.54 16.92 -25.80
C ASN A 203 -3.02 15.90 -24.76
N GLU A 204 -2.18 15.52 -23.81
CA GLU A 204 -2.51 14.62 -22.72
C GLU A 204 -2.56 15.38 -21.38
N PRO A 205 -3.33 14.88 -20.40
CA PRO A 205 -3.28 15.44 -19.04
C PRO A 205 -1.85 15.38 -18.49
N PRO A 206 -1.41 16.36 -17.67
CA PRO A 206 -0.07 16.38 -17.09
C PRO A 206 0.28 15.05 -16.42
N PRO A 207 1.53 14.57 -16.55
CA PRO A 207 1.95 13.35 -15.90
C PRO A 207 1.87 13.50 -14.37
N LEU A 208 1.54 12.41 -13.69
CA LEU A 208 1.56 12.30 -12.24
C LEU A 208 2.68 11.36 -11.82
N GLY A 209 3.25 11.57 -10.65
CA GLY A 209 4.15 10.62 -10.03
C GLY A 209 3.47 9.28 -9.81
N ILE A 210 2.24 9.31 -9.27
CA ILE A 210 1.30 8.17 -9.22
C ILE A 210 -0.12 8.71 -9.38
N SER A 211 -0.90 8.09 -10.26
CA SER A 211 -2.31 8.42 -10.46
C SER A 211 -3.16 8.09 -9.22
N PRO A 212 -4.35 8.73 -9.05
CA PRO A 212 -5.23 8.46 -7.91
C PRO A 212 -5.56 6.98 -7.76
N HIS A 213 -5.25 6.42 -6.57
CA HIS A 213 -5.46 4.99 -6.24
C HIS A 213 -5.72 4.80 -4.74
N ARG A 214 -6.14 3.60 -4.39
CA ARG A 214 -6.21 3.09 -3.01
C ARG A 214 -5.22 1.94 -2.87
N ASP A 215 -4.59 1.81 -1.72
CA ASP A 215 -3.72 0.67 -1.45
C ASP A 215 -4.53 -0.60 -1.26
N ALA A 216 -4.12 -1.67 -1.89
CA ALA A 216 -4.82 -2.95 -1.84
C ALA A 216 -4.68 -3.68 -0.49
N GLY A 217 -3.57 -3.46 0.22
CA GLY A 217 -3.18 -4.20 1.41
C GLY A 217 -3.95 -3.85 2.69
N PHE A 218 -3.37 -4.23 3.84
CA PHE A 218 -3.97 -3.94 5.14
C PHE A 218 -3.60 -2.53 5.61
N LEU A 219 -2.32 -2.20 5.65
CA LEU A 219 -1.81 -0.85 5.92
C LEU A 219 -0.50 -0.60 5.17
N THR A 220 -0.18 0.67 4.99
CA THR A 220 1.07 1.13 4.39
C THR A 220 1.83 2.00 5.38
N ILE A 221 3.13 1.76 5.53
CA ILE A 221 4.07 2.65 6.21
C ILE A 221 4.88 3.35 5.12
N LEU A 222 4.74 4.66 5.01
CA LEU A 222 5.42 5.45 3.99
C LEU A 222 6.50 6.33 4.60
N LEU A 223 7.75 6.11 4.22
CA LEU A 223 8.82 7.07 4.41
C LEU A 223 8.94 7.92 3.14
N GLN A 224 8.86 9.24 3.29
CA GLN A 224 9.03 10.21 2.20
C GLN A 224 10.10 11.24 2.53
N ASP A 225 10.54 12.00 1.53
CA ASP A 225 11.46 13.11 1.73
C ASP A 225 10.79 14.25 2.51
N ASP A 226 11.57 14.94 3.34
CA ASP A 226 11.06 15.92 4.28
C ASP A 226 10.75 17.28 3.62
N ASP A 227 11.19 17.51 2.39
CA ASP A 227 11.10 18.78 1.67
C ASP A 227 10.24 18.73 0.38
N CYS A 228 9.50 17.63 0.17
CA CYS A 228 8.67 17.42 -1.02
C CYS A 228 7.20 17.23 -0.66
N HIS A 229 6.35 18.14 -1.13
CA HIS A 229 4.91 18.24 -0.82
C HIS A 229 4.04 17.66 -1.94
N SER A 230 4.40 16.52 -2.51
CA SER A 230 3.75 15.94 -3.69
C SER A 230 2.63 14.93 -3.34
N LEU A 231 2.61 14.39 -2.11
CA LEU A 231 1.58 13.43 -1.70
C LEU A 231 0.29 14.15 -1.35
N GLN A 232 -0.81 13.72 -1.95
CA GLN A 232 -2.14 14.25 -1.67
C GLN A 232 -3.12 13.12 -1.36
N VAL A 233 -4.01 13.35 -0.41
CA VAL A 233 -5.12 12.46 -0.05
C VAL A 233 -6.46 13.15 -0.31
N ALA A 234 -7.45 12.40 -0.79
CA ALA A 234 -8.78 12.91 -1.04
C ALA A 234 -9.56 13.12 0.28
N ARG A 235 -10.28 14.24 0.39
CA ARG A 235 -11.10 14.58 1.57
C ARG A 235 -12.32 13.67 1.72
N PHE A 236 -12.92 13.26 0.61
CA PHE A 236 -14.18 12.54 0.57
C PHE A 236 -14.07 11.27 -0.28
N GLU A 237 -14.88 10.26 0.03
CA GLU A 237 -14.82 8.96 -0.65
C GLU A 237 -15.31 9.00 -2.10
N ASP A 238 -16.37 9.78 -2.35
CA ASP A 238 -17.09 9.83 -3.62
C ASP A 238 -17.06 11.21 -4.28
N SER A 239 -16.14 12.09 -3.86
CA SER A 239 -16.06 13.39 -4.48
C SER A 239 -15.71 13.26 -5.96
N ASP A 240 -16.48 13.95 -6.78
CA ASP A 240 -16.10 14.26 -8.14
C ASP A 240 -14.63 14.66 -8.17
N LEU A 241 -13.79 13.76 -8.65
CA LEU A 241 -12.32 13.89 -8.65
C LEU A 241 -11.84 15.06 -9.53
N GLY A 242 -12.77 15.83 -10.10
CA GLY A 242 -12.54 16.98 -10.97
C GLY A 242 -12.27 18.30 -10.26
N HIS A 243 -12.42 18.38 -8.93
CA HIS A 243 -12.20 19.64 -8.20
C HIS A 243 -10.89 19.60 -7.42
N ASP A 244 -10.02 20.59 -7.62
CA ASP A 244 -8.75 20.72 -6.90
C ASP A 244 -8.93 20.82 -5.39
N ASP A 245 -10.05 21.36 -4.91
CA ASP A 245 -10.41 21.50 -3.50
C ASP A 245 -10.66 20.17 -2.77
N SER A 246 -10.76 19.06 -3.52
CA SER A 246 -10.98 17.72 -2.96
C SER A 246 -9.72 17.07 -2.39
N TRP A 247 -8.54 17.66 -2.62
CA TRP A 247 -7.26 17.09 -2.27
C TRP A 247 -6.57 17.86 -1.16
N VAL A 248 -6.03 17.14 -0.18
CA VAL A 248 -5.21 17.69 0.91
C VAL A 248 -3.78 17.20 0.76
N THR A 249 -2.83 18.13 0.79
CA THR A 249 -1.41 17.78 0.77
C THR A 249 -0.97 17.24 2.13
N VAL A 250 -0.31 16.09 2.13
CA VAL A 250 0.31 15.50 3.31
C VAL A 250 1.69 16.13 3.47
N ASN A 251 1.77 17.18 4.28
CA ASN A 251 3.03 17.87 4.55
C ASN A 251 3.96 16.96 5.35
N PRO A 252 5.19 16.68 4.88
CA PRO A 252 6.12 15.84 5.60
C PRO A 252 6.50 16.44 6.96
N ILE A 253 6.62 15.57 7.97
CA ILE A 253 7.19 15.91 9.28
C ILE A 253 8.54 15.21 9.40
N PRO A 254 9.65 15.93 9.63
CA PRO A 254 10.96 15.31 9.78
C PRO A 254 10.98 14.23 10.84
N GLY A 255 11.48 13.05 10.49
CA GLY A 255 11.54 11.90 11.39
C GLY A 255 10.21 11.16 11.60
N ALA A 256 9.11 11.57 10.97
CA ALA A 256 7.85 10.83 10.97
C ALA A 256 7.77 9.85 9.80
N VAL A 257 6.88 8.86 9.95
CA VAL A 257 6.38 8.06 8.83
C VAL A 257 4.90 8.33 8.65
N THR A 258 4.42 8.26 7.41
CA THR A 258 3.00 8.38 7.10
C THR A 258 2.37 7.00 7.07
N ILE A 259 1.20 6.86 7.68
CA ILE A 259 0.43 5.60 7.74
C ILE A 259 -0.87 5.80 6.98
N ASN A 260 -1.22 4.82 6.17
CA ASN A 260 -2.58 4.72 5.63
C ASN A 260 -3.11 3.29 5.68
N THR A 261 -4.42 3.18 5.86
CA THR A 261 -5.17 1.93 5.76
C THR A 261 -5.47 1.61 4.30
N GLY A 262 -5.53 0.32 3.98
CA GLY A 262 -5.83 -0.16 2.64
C GLY A 262 -7.15 -0.92 2.54
N ASP A 263 -7.43 -1.44 1.35
CA ASP A 263 -8.66 -2.15 1.00
C ASP A 263 -8.95 -3.34 1.93
N MET A 264 -7.89 -4.09 2.31
CA MET A 264 -8.08 -5.24 3.23
C MET A 264 -8.46 -4.81 4.64
N ALA A 265 -7.91 -3.70 5.16
CA ALA A 265 -8.33 -3.17 6.45
C ALA A 265 -9.77 -2.64 6.41
N MET A 266 -10.19 -2.05 5.30
CA MET A 266 -11.57 -1.60 5.11
C MET A 266 -12.55 -2.78 5.11
N ILE A 267 -12.26 -3.86 4.35
CA ILE A 267 -13.10 -5.07 4.34
C ILE A 267 -13.10 -5.71 5.73
N TRP A 268 -11.93 -5.92 6.35
CA TRP A 268 -11.80 -6.54 7.66
C TRP A 268 -12.58 -5.78 8.74
N SER A 269 -12.48 -4.46 8.77
CA SER A 269 -13.22 -3.63 9.72
C SER A 269 -14.70 -3.45 9.38
N ASN A 270 -15.23 -4.16 8.38
CA ASN A 270 -16.59 -4.01 7.88
C ASN A 270 -16.95 -2.57 7.45
N GLY A 271 -15.96 -1.84 6.91
CA GLY A 271 -16.11 -0.46 6.46
C GLY A 271 -16.03 0.59 7.57
N ILE A 272 -15.64 0.21 8.80
CA ILE A 272 -15.38 1.20 9.87
C ILE A 272 -14.10 1.98 9.55
N PHE A 273 -13.04 1.31 9.11
CA PHE A 273 -11.84 1.98 8.60
C PHE A 273 -12.01 2.35 7.14
N ARG A 274 -11.44 3.47 6.75
CA ARG A 274 -11.45 3.96 5.37
C ARG A 274 -10.22 3.45 4.63
N ALA A 275 -10.33 3.17 3.34
CA ALA A 275 -9.20 3.04 2.43
C ALA A 275 -9.15 4.32 1.58
N PRO A 276 -8.27 5.28 1.90
CA PRO A 276 -8.30 6.61 1.31
C PRO A 276 -7.74 6.62 -0.10
N LEU A 277 -8.40 7.36 -1.00
CA LEU A 277 -7.86 7.67 -2.31
C LEU A 277 -6.71 8.68 -2.16
N HIS A 278 -5.57 8.41 -2.80
CA HIS A 278 -4.41 9.30 -2.74
C HIS A 278 -3.65 9.30 -4.06
N ARG A 279 -2.86 10.35 -4.29
CA ARG A 279 -2.06 10.54 -5.50
C ARG A 279 -0.72 11.19 -5.20
N VAL A 280 0.20 11.14 -6.17
CA VAL A 280 1.49 11.83 -6.09
C VAL A 280 1.63 12.75 -7.29
N LEU A 281 1.86 14.03 -7.02
CA LEU A 281 2.12 15.04 -8.04
C LEU A 281 3.58 14.93 -8.51
N THR A 282 3.85 15.36 -9.73
CA THR A 282 5.21 15.66 -10.20
C THR A 282 5.66 17.02 -9.70
N ASP A 283 6.98 17.25 -9.62
CA ASP A 283 7.58 18.55 -9.34
C ASP A 283 8.48 18.93 -10.53
N PRO A 284 8.41 20.18 -11.03
CA PRO A 284 9.19 20.57 -12.21
C PRO A 284 10.70 20.68 -11.94
N THR A 285 11.10 20.88 -10.70
CA THR A 285 12.48 21.19 -10.31
C THR A 285 13.10 20.22 -9.32
N LYS A 286 12.28 19.61 -8.48
CA LYS A 286 12.73 18.74 -7.40
C LYS A 286 12.53 17.27 -7.73
N LYS A 287 13.56 16.47 -7.47
CA LYS A 287 13.41 15.03 -7.37
C LYS A 287 12.79 14.67 -6.03
N ARG A 288 12.08 13.52 -5.98
CA ARG A 288 11.50 12.98 -4.76
C ARG A 288 11.86 11.51 -4.61
N TYR A 289 12.13 11.11 -3.37
CA TYR A 289 12.21 9.71 -3.00
C TYR A 289 11.10 9.37 -2.00
N SER A 290 10.52 8.19 -2.15
CA SER A 290 9.61 7.64 -1.16
C SER A 290 9.80 6.12 -1.01
N SER A 291 9.32 5.58 0.10
CA SER A 291 9.41 4.14 0.33
C SER A 291 8.18 3.66 1.09
N PRO A 292 7.10 3.32 0.37
CA PRO A 292 5.98 2.62 0.97
C PRO A 292 6.36 1.17 1.30
N PHE A 293 6.11 0.76 2.52
CA PHE A 293 6.08 -0.62 2.97
C PHE A 293 4.63 -1.06 3.06
N PHE A 294 4.23 -1.96 2.19
CA PHE A 294 2.87 -2.48 2.13
C PHE A 294 2.75 -3.73 3.01
N TYR A 295 2.03 -3.61 4.12
CA TYR A 295 1.76 -4.73 5.01
C TYR A 295 0.52 -5.48 4.54
N ASN A 296 0.72 -6.71 4.09
CA ASN A 296 -0.29 -7.49 3.39
C ASN A 296 -0.51 -8.85 4.07
N PRO A 297 -1.73 -9.42 4.00
CA PRO A 297 -2.00 -10.79 4.44
C PRO A 297 -1.21 -11.85 3.65
N GLY A 298 -1.22 -13.09 4.11
CA GLY A 298 -0.77 -14.25 3.33
C GLY A 298 -1.70 -14.53 2.13
N TYR A 299 -1.19 -15.12 1.04
CA TYR A 299 -2.00 -15.33 -0.18
C TYR A 299 -3.26 -16.15 0.06
N ASN A 300 -3.23 -17.10 0.98
CA ASN A 300 -4.36 -17.94 1.33
C ASN A 300 -5.23 -17.37 2.46
N GLU A 301 -4.96 -16.14 2.90
CA GLU A 301 -5.75 -15.53 3.97
C GLU A 301 -7.09 -15.01 3.44
N LEU A 302 -8.16 -15.51 4.04
CA LEU A 302 -9.52 -15.06 3.77
C LEU A 302 -9.90 -13.95 4.76
N ILE A 303 -9.92 -12.72 4.27
CA ILE A 303 -10.30 -11.54 5.03
C ILE A 303 -11.81 -11.55 5.24
N ARG A 304 -12.23 -11.78 6.48
CA ARG A 304 -13.65 -11.76 6.87
C ARG A 304 -13.99 -10.43 7.52
N PRO A 305 -15.12 -9.80 7.12
CA PRO A 305 -15.61 -8.61 7.80
C PRO A 305 -15.91 -8.91 9.28
N LEU A 306 -15.70 -7.92 10.14
CA LEU A 306 -16.15 -7.96 11.52
C LEU A 306 -17.68 -8.06 11.55
N ASP A 307 -18.19 -8.96 12.34
CA ASP A 307 -19.61 -9.16 12.66
C ASP A 307 -20.01 -8.50 13.98
N CYS A 308 -19.04 -8.22 14.86
CA CYS A 308 -19.21 -7.49 16.10
C CYS A 308 -17.93 -6.77 16.50
N CYS A 309 -18.08 -5.66 17.21
CA CYS A 309 -16.97 -4.95 17.89
C CYS A 309 -17.50 -4.16 19.08
N SER A 310 -16.62 -3.53 19.87
CA SER A 310 -17.08 -2.72 21.03
C SER A 310 -17.86 -1.46 20.65
N LEU A 311 -17.72 -1.02 19.40
CA LEU A 311 -18.39 0.17 18.89
C LEU A 311 -19.85 -0.12 18.51
N GLU A 312 -20.13 -1.35 18.06
CA GLU A 312 -21.45 -1.78 17.59
C GLU A 312 -21.60 -3.30 17.80
N LYS A 313 -22.61 -3.72 18.55
CA LYS A 313 -22.79 -5.13 18.95
C LYS A 313 -23.37 -6.01 17.86
N ASP A 314 -24.24 -5.44 17.02
CA ASP A 314 -24.94 -6.14 15.95
C ASP A 314 -24.64 -5.43 14.61
N LEU A 315 -23.38 -5.58 14.15
CA LEU A 315 -22.94 -5.03 12.87
C LEU A 315 -23.63 -5.76 11.71
N GLU A 316 -24.39 -5.03 10.91
CA GLU A 316 -24.80 -5.54 9.60
C GLU A 316 -23.54 -5.74 8.75
N VAL A 317 -23.37 -6.96 8.23
CA VAL A 317 -22.20 -7.30 7.39
C VAL A 317 -22.34 -6.60 6.04
N LYS A 318 -21.41 -5.67 5.76
CA LYS A 318 -21.41 -4.83 4.55
C LYS A 318 -20.56 -5.38 3.41
N TYR A 319 -19.66 -6.31 3.71
CA TYR A 319 -18.73 -6.88 2.74
C TYR A 319 -18.77 -8.40 2.74
N ARG A 320 -18.53 -8.99 1.58
CA ARG A 320 -18.24 -10.42 1.45
C ARG A 320 -16.81 -10.70 1.91
N PRO A 321 -16.50 -11.91 2.39
CA PRO A 321 -15.13 -12.35 2.61
C PRO A 321 -14.30 -12.19 1.34
N CYS A 322 -13.05 -11.75 1.48
CA CYS A 322 -12.12 -11.51 0.38
C CYS A 322 -10.87 -12.36 0.56
N LEU A 323 -10.58 -13.27 -0.38
CA LEU A 323 -9.33 -14.00 -0.41
C LEU A 323 -8.22 -13.10 -0.95
N TRP A 324 -7.22 -12.79 -0.10
CA TRP A 324 -6.17 -11.84 -0.45
C TRP A 324 -5.42 -12.19 -1.74
N GLY A 325 -5.03 -13.45 -1.92
CA GLY A 325 -4.30 -13.88 -3.12
C GLY A 325 -5.03 -13.56 -4.42
N TYR A 326 -6.35 -13.74 -4.45
CA TYR A 326 -7.19 -13.38 -5.58
C TYR A 326 -7.23 -11.88 -5.82
N PHE A 327 -7.49 -11.12 -4.75
CA PHE A 327 -7.52 -9.66 -4.86
C PHE A 327 -6.18 -9.12 -5.38
N ARG A 328 -5.07 -9.60 -4.80
CA ARG A 328 -3.73 -9.18 -5.19
C ARG A 328 -3.39 -9.54 -6.63
N ALA A 329 -3.72 -10.76 -7.08
CA ALA A 329 -3.46 -11.20 -8.45
C ALA A 329 -4.17 -10.31 -9.48
N LEU A 330 -5.47 -10.05 -9.28
CA LEU A 330 -6.25 -9.24 -10.19
C LEU A 330 -5.82 -7.76 -10.19
N ARG A 331 -5.43 -7.23 -9.03
CA ARG A 331 -4.90 -5.88 -8.94
C ARG A 331 -3.55 -5.77 -9.66
N PHE A 332 -2.65 -6.71 -9.43
CA PHE A 332 -1.34 -6.72 -10.07
C PHE A 332 -1.43 -6.93 -11.59
N ALA A 333 -2.35 -7.75 -12.06
CA ALA A 333 -2.59 -7.91 -13.48
C ALA A 333 -3.05 -6.61 -14.15
N GLY A 334 -3.88 -5.82 -13.45
CA GLY A 334 -4.29 -4.48 -13.91
C GLY A 334 -3.15 -3.47 -14.00
N ASP A 335 -2.11 -3.61 -13.17
CA ASP A 335 -0.92 -2.76 -13.18
C ASP A 335 0.02 -3.07 -14.38
N LEU A 336 -0.10 -4.25 -14.98
CA LEU A 336 0.74 -4.70 -16.10
C LEU A 336 0.02 -4.67 -17.44
N THR A 337 -1.28 -4.99 -17.46
CA THR A 337 -2.07 -5.11 -18.67
C THR A 337 -3.48 -4.58 -18.46
N ASP A 338 -4.11 -4.06 -19.51
CA ASP A 338 -5.51 -3.69 -19.48
C ASP A 338 -6.40 -4.94 -19.54
N LEU A 339 -6.84 -5.42 -18.40
CA LEU A 339 -7.79 -6.54 -18.31
C LEU A 339 -9.25 -6.12 -18.51
N GLY A 340 -9.52 -4.82 -18.80
CA GLY A 340 -10.87 -4.29 -18.97
C GLY A 340 -11.61 -4.03 -17.66
N VAL A 341 -11.29 -4.72 -16.56
CA VAL A 341 -11.91 -4.55 -15.24
C VAL A 341 -10.83 -4.53 -14.18
N GLU A 342 -10.75 -3.43 -13.43
CA GLU A 342 -9.90 -3.32 -12.25
C GLU A 342 -10.70 -3.75 -11.02
N ILE A 343 -10.16 -4.68 -10.22
CA ILE A 343 -10.79 -5.13 -8.97
C ILE A 343 -10.83 -3.98 -7.95
N GLN A 344 -12.00 -3.77 -7.34
CA GLN A 344 -12.26 -2.74 -6.35
C GLN A 344 -12.96 -3.35 -5.13
N THR A 345 -12.84 -2.72 -3.97
CA THR A 345 -13.59 -3.11 -2.77
C THR A 345 -15.11 -3.05 -2.95
N SER A 346 -15.59 -2.20 -3.86
CA SER A 346 -17.01 -2.14 -4.21
C SER A 346 -17.58 -3.47 -4.72
N HIS A 347 -16.74 -4.31 -5.37
CA HIS A 347 -17.16 -5.64 -5.83
C HIS A 347 -17.42 -6.63 -4.67
N PHE A 348 -16.94 -6.32 -3.48
CA PHE A 348 -17.15 -7.12 -2.26
C PHE A 348 -18.25 -6.57 -1.37
N LYS A 349 -18.86 -5.42 -1.70
CA LYS A 349 -20.02 -4.91 -0.94
C LYS A 349 -21.20 -5.87 -1.05
N MET A 350 -21.87 -6.12 0.08
CA MET A 350 -23.16 -6.82 0.11
C MET A 350 -24.21 -5.86 -0.43
N GLU A 351 -25.05 -6.34 -1.34
CA GLU A 351 -26.13 -5.51 -1.88
C GLU A 351 -27.20 -5.25 -0.82
N THR A 352 -27.57 -4.00 -0.66
CA THR A 352 -28.88 -3.67 -0.11
C THR A 352 -29.92 -4.01 -1.17
N LYS A 353 -31.11 -4.45 -0.75
CA LYS A 353 -32.22 -4.96 -1.61
C LYS A 353 -32.66 -4.05 -2.76
N SER A 354 -32.01 -2.92 -2.99
CA SER A 354 -32.35 -1.90 -3.99
C SER A 354 -31.38 -1.78 -5.18
N ASP A 355 -30.21 -2.41 -5.15
CA ASP A 355 -29.20 -2.21 -6.20
C ASP A 355 -29.20 -3.39 -7.17
N HIS A 356 -29.65 -3.16 -8.41
CA HIS A 356 -29.85 -4.18 -9.44
C HIS A 356 -28.54 -4.78 -10.01
N ILE A 357 -28.52 -6.00 -10.05
CA ILE A 357 -27.77 -7.22 -10.42
C ILE A 357 -26.84 -7.14 -11.68
N GLU A 358 -26.90 -6.17 -12.54
CA GLU A 358 -26.33 -6.30 -13.90
C GLU A 358 -24.80 -6.21 -14.00
N LYS A 359 -24.09 -5.66 -13.00
CA LYS A 359 -22.62 -5.51 -13.06
C LYS A 359 -21.80 -6.57 -12.29
N GLN A 360 -22.43 -7.37 -11.45
CA GLN A 360 -21.74 -8.41 -10.65
C GLN A 360 -21.41 -9.68 -11.46
N ASP A 361 -22.16 -9.99 -12.48
CA ASP A 361 -22.12 -11.29 -13.17
C ASP A 361 -20.80 -11.59 -13.88
N GLU A 362 -20.14 -10.59 -14.45
CA GLU A 362 -18.86 -10.83 -15.14
C GLU A 362 -17.70 -11.11 -14.17
N PHE A 363 -17.70 -10.43 -13.02
CA PHE A 363 -16.66 -10.60 -12.03
C PHE A 363 -16.80 -11.91 -11.26
N GLN A 364 -18.01 -12.31 -10.92
CA GLN A 364 -18.32 -13.58 -10.24
C GLN A 364 -17.98 -14.81 -11.12
N LYS A 365 -18.01 -14.68 -12.44
CA LYS A 365 -17.58 -15.74 -13.37
C LYS A 365 -16.08 -16.00 -13.36
N VAL A 366 -15.28 -15.03 -12.92
CA VAL A 366 -13.81 -15.09 -12.94
C VAL A 366 -13.24 -15.43 -11.56
N VAL A 367 -13.94 -15.07 -10.47
CA VAL A 367 -13.44 -15.21 -9.10
C VAL A 367 -14.39 -16.09 -8.30
N ASN A 368 -13.95 -17.29 -7.95
CA ASN A 368 -14.63 -18.10 -6.93
C ASN A 368 -14.11 -17.67 -5.55
N PHE A 369 -14.94 -16.96 -4.77
CA PHE A 369 -14.59 -16.43 -3.46
C PHE A 369 -14.36 -17.51 -2.38
N GLU A 370 -14.70 -18.77 -2.66
CA GLU A 370 -14.60 -19.91 -1.72
C GLU A 370 -13.42 -20.83 -2.01
N GLU A 371 -12.76 -20.69 -3.17
CA GLU A 371 -11.60 -21.50 -3.53
C GLU A 371 -10.30 -20.96 -2.91
N ASN A 372 -9.41 -21.86 -2.54
CA ASN A 372 -8.03 -21.51 -2.20
C ASN A 372 -7.35 -20.82 -3.40
N PHE A 373 -6.44 -19.90 -3.10
CA PHE A 373 -5.67 -19.22 -4.14
C PHE A 373 -4.90 -20.24 -4.99
N ASN A 374 -5.09 -20.17 -6.32
CA ASN A 374 -4.38 -21.01 -7.29
C ASN A 374 -3.71 -20.12 -8.34
N VAL A 375 -2.39 -20.01 -8.24
CA VAL A 375 -1.57 -19.18 -9.12
C VAL A 375 -1.63 -19.61 -10.59
N GLU A 376 -1.68 -20.91 -10.87
CA GLU A 376 -1.72 -21.42 -12.26
C GLU A 376 -2.99 -20.97 -12.98
N LYS A 377 -4.12 -20.93 -12.28
CA LYS A 377 -5.38 -20.41 -12.82
C LYS A 377 -5.24 -18.94 -13.23
N TYR A 378 -4.51 -18.13 -12.44
CA TYR A 378 -4.26 -16.72 -12.75
C TYR A 378 -3.26 -16.52 -13.87
N ARG A 379 -2.19 -17.32 -13.88
CA ARG A 379 -1.24 -17.31 -14.99
C ARG A 379 -1.94 -17.62 -16.32
N ALA A 380 -2.82 -18.62 -16.36
CA ALA A 380 -3.62 -18.93 -17.51
C ALA A 380 -4.55 -17.78 -17.95
N ILE A 381 -5.13 -17.04 -17.01
CA ILE A 381 -5.95 -15.84 -17.30
C ILE A 381 -5.08 -14.71 -17.86
N LEU A 382 -3.89 -14.48 -17.35
CA LEU A 382 -2.95 -13.50 -17.85
C LEU A 382 -2.47 -13.85 -19.26
N GLU A 383 -2.10 -15.11 -19.49
CA GLU A 383 -1.62 -15.60 -20.77
C GLU A 383 -2.73 -15.62 -21.86
N SER A 384 -3.99 -15.88 -21.48
CA SER A 384 -5.12 -15.88 -22.42
C SER A 384 -5.52 -14.50 -22.93
N LYS A 385 -5.02 -13.42 -22.29
CA LYS A 385 -5.33 -12.01 -22.62
C LYS A 385 -4.10 -11.24 -23.15
N ALA A 386 -2.91 -11.87 -23.16
CA ALA A 386 -1.71 -11.33 -23.78
C ALA A 386 -1.65 -11.71 -25.26
#